data_c2a89873b8cb8bec1242308605eee431
#
_entry.id   c2a89873b8cb8bec1242308605eee431
#
_cell.length_a   1.000
_cell.length_b   1.000
_cell.length_c   1.000
_cell.angle_alpha   90.00
_cell.angle_beta   90.00
_cell.angle_gamma   90.00
#
_symmetry.space_group_name_H-M   'P 1'
#
loop_
_entity.id
_entity.type
_entity.pdbx_description
1 polymer ?
#
loop_
_entity_poly.entity_id
_entity_poly.type
_entity_poly.pdbx_seq_one_letter_code
_entity_poly.pdbx_strand_id
1 'polypeptide(L)'
;MTIEVTVSDLNLLRYYARLAPLGVGCNIKTTLPELAELLFTSPRHARNLLVKLHQLGWLTWTPKAGRHHRSLLQLHIELMQLKEQLAAKRVQIGKYEKAMAILDNDEIAFAKLLKKTSGASLQEGRLHIQLTYKRPFEPLLPHLPQRSSERFLIRQIYSCLVSSDSNGQVQPELAHHWHYDPQTWQWTFYLRPELTFHNGAAIDANTIVSLFAKLSSLETHQAELAHITDIKAPTPFKVVFNLQRPDPGFAGMISGVKYAIQPVSQLNYSQFHGGQIIPVVGCGPFEVQEHTDSKLKLKAFNQFYGCRALTDRVTIWRVDEERLNTPLIETNQPEAKTASCHHQVSVTGISHPLSSSQHQSRVEDGCLMVLFNQQAQAPLTQAQAHLLSEILNPTSIEEDMNQHGMAFGVEQPAIYFLCGARYLNPPLQMSHYPQNLPLRYTTTLRCKSALNP
;
A
#
# COMPACT_ATOMS: atom_id res chain seq x y z
N MET A 1 14.68 28.37 -7.17
CA MET A 1 15.56 28.22 -8.36
C MET A 1 15.76 26.72 -8.58
N THR A 2 14.93 26.10 -9.40
CA THR A 2 14.93 24.69 -9.70
C THR A 2 16.09 24.42 -10.68
N ILE A 3 17.16 23.81 -10.18
CA ILE A 3 18.27 23.36 -11.04
C ILE A 3 17.73 22.15 -11.82
N GLU A 4 17.51 22.34 -13.12
CA GLU A 4 17.23 21.24 -14.05
C GLU A 4 18.40 20.25 -14.02
N VAL A 5 18.15 19.08 -13.47
CA VAL A 5 19.13 18.00 -13.38
C VAL A 5 19.15 17.26 -14.72
N THR A 6 20.05 17.67 -15.61
CA THR A 6 20.19 17.10 -16.97
C THR A 6 21.07 15.83 -16.98
N VAL A 7 21.12 15.15 -18.15
CA VAL A 7 21.93 13.95 -18.45
C VAL A 7 23.43 14.09 -18.08
N SER A 8 23.86 15.29 -17.78
CA SER A 8 25.22 15.70 -17.41
C SER A 8 25.71 15.19 -16.05
N ASP A 9 24.83 14.80 -15.11
CA ASP A 9 25.22 14.54 -13.72
C ASP A 9 26.05 13.28 -13.53
N LEU A 10 25.72 12.19 -14.26
CA LEU A 10 26.52 10.96 -14.20
C LEU A 10 27.96 11.19 -14.70
N ASN A 11 28.14 12.01 -15.73
CA ASN A 11 29.45 12.33 -16.22
C ASN A 11 30.21 13.21 -15.21
N LEU A 12 29.55 14.19 -14.61
CA LEU A 12 30.15 15.02 -13.57
C LEU A 12 30.53 14.20 -12.35
N LEU A 13 29.68 13.24 -11.96
CA LEU A 13 29.94 12.33 -10.85
C LEU A 13 31.19 11.47 -11.13
N ARG A 14 31.37 10.97 -12.37
CA ARG A 14 32.58 10.21 -12.76
C ARG A 14 33.85 11.04 -12.63
N TYR A 15 33.81 12.31 -13.00
CA TYR A 15 34.95 13.21 -12.83
C TYR A 15 35.20 13.54 -11.37
N TYR A 16 34.13 13.76 -10.58
CA TYR A 16 34.25 13.99 -9.16
C TYR A 16 34.82 12.77 -8.41
N ALA A 17 34.43 11.56 -8.81
CA ALA A 17 34.97 10.31 -8.25
C ALA A 17 36.48 10.19 -8.43
N ARG A 18 37.06 10.76 -9.51
CA ARG A 18 38.50 10.80 -9.71
C ARG A 18 39.21 11.80 -8.79
N LEU A 19 38.50 12.82 -8.33
CA LEU A 19 39.03 13.80 -7.36
C LEU A 19 38.85 13.32 -5.92
N ALA A 20 37.89 12.43 -5.62
CA ALA A 20 37.55 11.98 -4.26
C ALA A 20 38.79 11.45 -3.45
N PRO A 21 39.77 10.73 -4.03
CA PRO A 21 40.95 10.29 -3.31
C PRO A 21 41.82 11.42 -2.74
N LEU A 22 41.65 12.66 -3.20
CA LEU A 22 42.33 13.81 -2.67
C LEU A 22 41.85 14.22 -1.25
N GLY A 23 40.74 13.66 -0.79
CA GLY A 23 40.17 13.92 0.55
C GLY A 23 39.22 15.12 0.57
N VAL A 24 38.15 14.99 1.34
CA VAL A 24 37.14 16.03 1.57
C VAL A 24 37.60 16.97 2.70
N GLY A 25 37.30 18.27 2.57
CA GLY A 25 37.64 19.29 3.56
C GLY A 25 39.09 19.76 3.51
N CYS A 26 39.97 19.08 2.78
CA CYS A 26 41.40 19.43 2.68
C CYS A 26 41.63 20.54 1.65
N ASN A 27 42.48 21.51 2.00
CA ASN A 27 42.97 22.53 1.08
C ASN A 27 44.14 22.00 0.28
N ILE A 28 43.91 21.64 -0.97
CA ILE A 28 44.89 21.02 -1.85
C ILE A 28 45.51 22.07 -2.74
N LYS A 29 46.84 22.24 -2.68
CA LYS A 29 47.61 23.10 -3.57
C LYS A 29 47.99 22.30 -4.80
N THR A 30 47.42 22.65 -5.96
CA THR A 30 47.59 21.92 -7.23
C THR A 30 47.63 22.87 -8.42
N THR A 31 47.96 22.34 -9.58
CA THR A 31 47.98 23.08 -10.85
C THR A 31 46.88 22.53 -11.78
N LEU A 32 46.45 23.35 -12.75
CA LEU A 32 45.46 22.92 -13.73
C LEU A 32 45.93 21.72 -14.59
N PRO A 33 47.22 21.64 -15.02
CA PRO A 33 47.73 20.44 -15.70
C PRO A 33 47.66 19.18 -14.83
N GLU A 34 48.09 19.23 -13.56
CA GLU A 34 47.98 18.09 -12.60
C GLU A 34 46.55 17.60 -12.48
N LEU A 35 45.56 18.50 -12.36
CA LEU A 35 44.15 18.15 -12.31
C LEU A 35 43.63 17.62 -13.65
N ALA A 36 44.10 18.13 -14.78
CA ALA A 36 43.73 17.62 -16.09
C ALA A 36 44.20 16.18 -16.28
N GLU A 37 45.40 15.85 -15.79
CA GLU A 37 45.99 14.53 -15.80
C GLU A 37 45.16 13.57 -14.91
N LEU A 38 44.85 13.96 -13.67
CA LEU A 38 44.02 13.22 -12.74
C LEU A 38 42.61 12.98 -13.29
N LEU A 39 42.04 13.96 -13.99
CA LEU A 39 40.71 13.86 -14.62
C LEU A 39 40.74 13.12 -15.97
N PHE A 40 41.93 12.73 -16.47
CA PHE A 40 42.12 12.14 -17.80
C PHE A 40 41.48 12.97 -18.92
N THR A 41 41.81 14.30 -18.95
CA THR A 41 41.21 15.21 -19.92
C THR A 41 42.14 16.37 -20.25
N SER A 42 41.77 17.19 -21.24
CA SER A 42 42.55 18.38 -21.58
C SER A 42 42.44 19.47 -20.50
N PRO A 43 43.47 20.33 -20.32
CA PRO A 43 43.42 21.42 -19.34
C PRO A 43 42.24 22.38 -19.56
N ARG A 44 41.84 22.62 -20.80
CA ARG A 44 40.69 23.44 -21.16
C ARG A 44 39.39 22.80 -20.64
N HIS A 45 39.22 21.50 -20.84
CA HIS A 45 38.03 20.77 -20.38
C HIS A 45 38.04 20.64 -18.86
N ALA A 46 39.17 20.34 -18.22
CA ALA A 46 39.34 20.31 -16.77
C ALA A 46 38.90 21.64 -16.13
N ARG A 47 39.30 22.78 -16.68
CA ARG A 47 38.84 24.09 -16.20
C ARG A 47 37.31 24.22 -16.23
N ASN A 48 36.70 23.86 -17.34
CA ASN A 48 35.24 23.94 -17.47
C ASN A 48 34.53 23.02 -16.48
N LEU A 49 35.04 21.81 -16.25
CA LEU A 49 34.53 20.86 -15.26
C LEU A 49 34.62 21.43 -13.82
N LEU A 50 35.80 21.96 -13.45
CA LEU A 50 36.04 22.54 -12.13
C LEU A 50 35.11 23.72 -11.86
N VAL A 51 34.92 24.61 -12.85
CA VAL A 51 33.96 25.72 -12.75
C VAL A 51 32.55 25.21 -12.54
N LYS A 52 32.13 24.17 -13.27
CA LYS A 52 30.80 23.59 -13.16
C LYS A 52 30.60 22.89 -11.81
N LEU A 53 31.58 22.11 -11.34
CA LEU A 53 31.55 21.47 -10.03
C LEU A 53 31.55 22.51 -8.88
N HIS A 54 32.26 23.62 -9.05
CA HIS A 54 32.20 24.74 -8.09
C HIS A 54 30.83 25.40 -8.06
N GLN A 55 30.21 25.65 -9.22
CA GLN A 55 28.84 26.19 -9.32
C GLN A 55 27.78 25.29 -8.66
N LEU A 56 28.00 23.97 -8.70
CA LEU A 56 27.14 22.98 -8.04
C LEU A 56 27.41 22.85 -6.54
N GLY A 57 28.45 23.54 -6.01
CA GLY A 57 28.83 23.47 -4.61
C GLY A 57 29.52 22.17 -4.19
N TRP A 58 29.96 21.34 -5.14
CA TRP A 58 30.62 20.06 -4.81
C TRP A 58 32.08 20.26 -4.39
N LEU A 59 32.71 21.34 -4.88
CA LEU A 59 34.07 21.72 -4.54
C LEU A 59 34.24 23.25 -4.62
N THR A 60 35.32 23.76 -4.02
CA THR A 60 35.80 25.12 -4.24
C THR A 60 37.07 25.06 -5.07
N TRP A 61 37.08 25.79 -6.18
CA TRP A 61 38.24 25.97 -7.03
C TRP A 61 38.64 27.44 -7.12
N THR A 62 39.83 27.77 -6.60
CA THR A 62 40.39 29.14 -6.62
C THR A 62 41.65 29.13 -7.48
N PRO A 63 41.51 29.48 -8.77
CA PRO A 63 42.65 29.52 -9.67
C PRO A 63 43.59 30.69 -9.31
N LYS A 64 44.89 30.44 -9.36
CA LYS A 64 45.92 31.48 -9.28
C LYS A 64 46.65 31.60 -10.62
N ALA A 65 46.81 32.83 -11.09
CA ALA A 65 47.54 33.13 -12.32
C ALA A 65 49.05 33.21 -12.03
N GLY A 66 49.89 32.69 -12.95
CA GLY A 66 51.35 32.75 -12.90
C GLY A 66 52.04 31.37 -12.95
N ARG A 67 53.26 31.33 -13.55
CA ARG A 67 53.98 30.07 -13.84
C ARG A 67 54.40 29.26 -12.60
N HIS A 68 54.40 29.85 -11.40
CA HIS A 68 54.83 29.20 -10.15
C HIS A 68 53.76 29.24 -9.06
N HIS A 69 52.54 29.66 -9.37
CA HIS A 69 51.46 29.76 -8.38
C HIS A 69 50.56 28.52 -8.44
N ARG A 70 50.43 27.82 -7.29
CA ARG A 70 49.50 26.72 -7.17
C ARG A 70 48.09 27.23 -6.81
N SER A 71 47.13 26.77 -7.53
CA SER A 71 45.71 26.99 -7.27
C SER A 71 45.24 26.18 -6.04
N LEU A 72 44.14 26.57 -5.43
CA LEU A 72 43.52 25.86 -4.31
C LEU A 72 42.28 25.09 -4.76
N LEU A 73 42.23 23.81 -4.40
CA LEU A 73 41.10 22.94 -4.60
C LEU A 73 40.65 22.42 -3.22
N GLN A 74 39.35 22.45 -2.93
CA GLN A 74 38.78 21.86 -1.75
C GLN A 74 37.48 21.11 -2.12
N LEU A 75 37.40 19.84 -1.79
CA LEU A 75 36.18 19.04 -1.96
C LEU A 75 35.28 19.22 -0.73
N HIS A 76 33.96 19.28 -0.95
CA HIS A 76 32.99 19.56 0.14
C HIS A 76 32.14 18.37 0.53
N ILE A 77 31.98 17.38 -0.35
CA ILE A 77 31.01 16.30 -0.18
C ILE A 77 31.69 14.95 -0.38
N GLU A 78 31.48 14.02 0.53
CA GLU A 78 31.92 12.64 0.35
C GLU A 78 31.24 12.01 -0.89
N LEU A 79 31.98 11.20 -1.63
CA LEU A 79 31.49 10.61 -2.87
C LEU A 79 30.21 9.80 -2.69
N MET A 80 30.13 9.00 -1.61
CA MET A 80 28.93 8.20 -1.31
C MET A 80 27.73 9.10 -0.98
N GLN A 81 27.93 10.13 -0.17
CA GLN A 81 26.89 11.09 0.17
C GLN A 81 26.39 11.84 -1.09
N LEU A 82 27.31 12.20 -1.99
CA LEU A 82 26.94 12.83 -3.26
C LEU A 82 26.13 11.91 -4.16
N LYS A 83 26.52 10.61 -4.25
CA LYS A 83 25.75 9.58 -4.96
C LYS A 83 24.33 9.47 -4.40
N GLU A 84 24.19 9.37 -3.09
CA GLU A 84 22.87 9.28 -2.42
C GLU A 84 22.01 10.51 -2.72
N GLN A 85 22.56 11.72 -2.59
CA GLN A 85 21.83 12.96 -2.88
C GLN A 85 21.35 13.04 -4.35
N LEU A 86 22.19 12.66 -5.30
CA LEU A 86 21.83 12.64 -6.72
C LEU A 86 20.80 11.55 -7.02
N ALA A 87 20.98 10.38 -6.46
CA ALA A 87 20.04 9.28 -6.61
C ALA A 87 18.66 9.62 -5.99
N ALA A 88 18.63 10.26 -4.80
CA ALA A 88 17.40 10.74 -4.17
C ALA A 88 16.63 11.70 -5.07
N LYS A 89 17.31 12.67 -5.68
CA LYS A 89 16.69 13.58 -6.65
C LYS A 89 16.11 12.83 -7.86
N ARG A 90 16.75 11.75 -8.31
CA ARG A 90 16.26 10.92 -9.44
C ARG A 90 15.03 10.12 -9.02
N VAL A 91 15.03 9.56 -7.81
CA VAL A 91 13.86 8.85 -7.23
C VAL A 91 12.66 9.80 -7.14
N GLN A 92 12.84 11.00 -6.60
CA GLN A 92 11.77 12.00 -6.46
C GLN A 92 11.08 12.36 -7.78
N ILE A 93 11.80 12.33 -8.90
CA ILE A 93 11.24 12.58 -10.25
C ILE A 93 10.89 11.29 -11.01
N GLY A 94 10.83 10.15 -10.32
CA GLY A 94 10.42 8.86 -10.88
C GLY A 94 11.44 8.21 -11.83
N LYS A 95 12.70 8.68 -11.87
CA LYS A 95 13.77 8.12 -12.73
C LYS A 95 14.59 7.07 -11.98
N TYR A 96 13.94 5.97 -11.61
CA TYR A 96 14.50 4.93 -10.74
C TYR A 96 15.73 4.21 -11.32
N GLU A 97 15.70 3.88 -12.62
CA GLU A 97 16.86 3.25 -13.30
C GLU A 97 18.11 4.11 -13.23
N LYS A 98 17.95 5.44 -13.40
CA LYS A 98 19.06 6.38 -13.29
C LYS A 98 19.53 6.51 -11.84
N ALA A 99 18.62 6.43 -10.86
CA ALA A 99 19.01 6.42 -9.45
C ALA A 99 19.82 5.16 -9.11
N MET A 100 19.40 4.01 -9.60
CA MET A 100 20.11 2.74 -9.42
C MET A 100 21.50 2.78 -10.06
N ALA A 101 21.61 3.31 -11.29
CA ALA A 101 22.89 3.47 -11.97
C ALA A 101 23.85 4.43 -11.23
N ILE A 102 23.35 5.46 -10.55
CA ILE A 102 24.15 6.38 -9.71
C ILE A 102 24.74 5.63 -8.51
N LEU A 103 24.00 4.66 -7.96
CA LEU A 103 24.40 3.82 -6.84
C LEU A 103 25.19 2.57 -7.29
N ASP A 104 25.75 2.56 -8.51
CA ASP A 104 26.52 1.46 -9.08
C ASP A 104 25.75 0.12 -9.12
N ASN A 105 24.43 0.17 -9.21
CA ASN A 105 23.49 -0.94 -9.16
C ASN A 105 23.52 -1.69 -7.82
N ASP A 106 23.89 -1.01 -6.74
CA ASP A 106 23.79 -1.56 -5.39
C ASP A 106 22.33 -1.57 -4.94
N GLU A 107 21.73 -2.77 -4.93
CA GLU A 107 20.32 -3.00 -4.54
C GLU A 107 20.06 -2.62 -3.08
N ILE A 108 21.02 -2.83 -2.18
CA ILE A 108 20.89 -2.53 -0.75
C ILE A 108 20.87 -1.01 -0.54
N ALA A 109 21.84 -0.31 -1.14
CA ALA A 109 21.88 1.16 -1.10
C ALA A 109 20.61 1.77 -1.72
N PHE A 110 20.13 1.20 -2.82
CA PHE A 110 18.89 1.65 -3.46
C PHE A 110 17.66 1.41 -2.59
N ALA A 111 17.54 0.25 -1.94
CA ALA A 111 16.44 -0.06 -1.03
C ALA A 111 16.42 0.88 0.20
N LYS A 112 17.59 1.17 0.79
CA LYS A 112 17.74 2.17 1.85
C LYS A 112 17.28 3.55 1.38
N LEU A 113 17.68 3.94 0.17
CA LEU A 113 17.28 5.20 -0.44
C LEU A 113 15.77 5.28 -0.65
N LEU A 114 15.14 4.23 -1.19
CA LEU A 114 13.69 4.16 -1.39
C LEU A 114 12.94 4.32 -0.06
N LYS A 115 13.42 3.68 1.01
CA LYS A 115 12.84 3.82 2.34
C LYS A 115 12.96 5.26 2.84
N LYS A 116 14.14 5.88 2.70
CA LYS A 116 14.41 7.27 3.10
C LYS A 116 13.61 8.30 2.30
N THR A 117 13.29 8.01 1.03
CA THR A 117 12.57 8.91 0.13
C THR A 117 11.07 8.57 0.01
N SER A 118 10.56 7.62 0.80
CA SER A 118 9.14 7.31 0.86
C SER A 118 8.33 8.53 1.33
N GLY A 119 7.15 8.70 0.75
CA GLY A 119 6.26 9.81 1.09
C GLY A 119 5.58 10.42 -0.12
N ALA A 120 5.02 11.62 0.07
CA ALA A 120 4.33 12.36 -0.95
C ALA A 120 5.25 13.42 -1.60
N SER A 121 5.12 13.60 -2.91
CA SER A 121 5.85 14.61 -3.67
C SER A 121 4.94 15.24 -4.72
N LEU A 122 5.17 16.53 -5.03
CA LEU A 122 4.52 17.21 -6.14
C LEU A 122 5.45 17.17 -7.37
N GLN A 123 4.96 16.59 -8.45
CA GLN A 123 5.66 16.57 -9.74
C GLN A 123 4.75 17.21 -10.78
N GLU A 124 5.20 18.30 -11.39
CA GLU A 124 4.40 19.05 -12.38
C GLU A 124 2.99 19.44 -11.86
N GLY A 125 2.89 19.79 -10.56
CA GLY A 125 1.62 20.14 -9.91
C GLY A 125 0.71 18.94 -9.57
N ARG A 126 1.16 17.70 -9.80
CA ARG A 126 0.43 16.47 -9.49
C ARG A 126 1.00 15.75 -8.28
N LEU A 127 0.13 15.22 -7.43
CA LEU A 127 0.52 14.50 -6.23
C LEU A 127 0.95 13.06 -6.58
N HIS A 128 2.18 12.72 -6.24
CA HIS A 128 2.74 11.38 -6.36
C HIS A 128 3.08 10.86 -4.98
N ILE A 129 2.75 9.60 -4.72
CA ILE A 129 3.06 8.91 -3.46
C ILE A 129 4.01 7.76 -3.76
N GLN A 130 5.08 7.68 -2.99
CA GLN A 130 6.00 6.56 -3.01
C GLN A 130 6.01 5.87 -1.66
N LEU A 131 5.83 4.55 -1.67
CA LEU A 131 5.81 3.71 -0.48
C LEU A 131 6.77 2.54 -0.63
N THR A 132 7.15 1.94 0.50
CA THR A 132 7.86 0.66 0.54
C THR A 132 6.99 -0.40 1.21
N TYR A 133 7.12 -1.64 0.76
CA TYR A 133 6.37 -2.78 1.25
C TYR A 133 7.31 -3.99 1.44
N LYS A 134 7.10 -4.76 2.52
CA LYS A 134 8.05 -5.82 2.92
C LYS A 134 7.80 -7.17 2.26
N ARG A 135 6.52 -7.46 1.94
CA ARG A 135 6.11 -8.78 1.50
C ARG A 135 6.05 -8.87 -0.02
N PRO A 136 6.14 -10.05 -0.61
CA PRO A 136 5.82 -10.24 -2.02
C PRO A 136 4.40 -9.76 -2.32
N PHE A 137 4.23 -9.15 -3.49
CA PHE A 137 2.91 -8.79 -3.97
C PHE A 137 2.17 -10.06 -4.38
N GLU A 138 0.96 -10.24 -3.85
CA GLU A 138 0.04 -11.26 -4.32
C GLU A 138 -0.77 -10.76 -5.52
N PRO A 139 -1.39 -11.66 -6.29
CA PRO A 139 -2.28 -11.26 -7.36
C PRO A 139 -3.41 -10.35 -6.85
N LEU A 140 -3.57 -9.19 -7.48
CA LEU A 140 -4.61 -8.23 -7.12
C LEU A 140 -5.92 -8.55 -7.85
N LEU A 141 -6.42 -9.77 -7.63
CA LEU A 141 -7.66 -10.28 -8.22
C LEU A 141 -8.72 -10.51 -7.12
N PRO A 142 -9.92 -9.92 -7.24
CA PRO A 142 -10.94 -9.95 -6.19
C PRO A 142 -11.37 -11.35 -5.74
N HIS A 143 -11.44 -12.31 -6.68
CA HIS A 143 -11.95 -13.67 -6.44
C HIS A 143 -10.93 -14.62 -5.77
N LEU A 144 -9.66 -14.20 -5.65
CA LEU A 144 -8.61 -15.00 -4.99
C LEU A 144 -8.55 -14.69 -3.48
N PRO A 145 -7.99 -15.59 -2.66
CA PRO A 145 -7.72 -15.31 -1.24
C PRO A 145 -6.82 -14.09 -1.08
N GLN A 146 -7.14 -13.23 -0.11
CA GLN A 146 -6.52 -11.92 0.03
C GLN A 146 -6.12 -11.65 1.47
N ARG A 147 -4.94 -11.07 1.67
CA ARG A 147 -4.54 -10.44 2.92
C ARG A 147 -5.17 -9.04 3.05
N SER A 148 -5.09 -8.43 4.22
CA SER A 148 -5.65 -7.09 4.46
C SER A 148 -5.05 -6.02 3.52
N SER A 149 -3.75 -6.12 3.23
CA SER A 149 -3.06 -5.22 2.30
C SER A 149 -3.57 -5.33 0.86
N GLU A 150 -3.78 -6.55 0.37
CA GLU A 150 -4.34 -6.77 -0.97
C GLU A 150 -5.80 -6.32 -1.04
N ARG A 151 -6.60 -6.58 -0.02
CA ARG A 151 -8.00 -6.07 0.07
C ARG A 151 -8.04 -4.55 -0.01
N PHE A 152 -7.12 -3.86 0.67
CA PHE A 152 -7.03 -2.41 0.57
C PHE A 152 -6.71 -1.97 -0.86
N LEU A 153 -5.71 -2.59 -1.52
CA LEU A 153 -5.33 -2.27 -2.89
C LEU A 153 -6.43 -2.60 -3.89
N ILE A 154 -7.10 -3.74 -3.72
CA ILE A 154 -8.21 -4.15 -4.59
C ILE A 154 -9.35 -3.13 -4.52
N ARG A 155 -9.67 -2.59 -3.35
CA ARG A 155 -10.66 -1.50 -3.21
C ARG A 155 -10.25 -0.20 -3.92
N GLN A 156 -8.96 0.00 -4.21
CA GLN A 156 -8.52 1.14 -5.01
C GLN A 156 -8.58 0.86 -6.51
N ILE A 157 -8.53 -0.41 -6.92
CA ILE A 157 -8.46 -0.85 -8.33
C ILE A 157 -9.84 -1.24 -8.86
N TYR A 158 -10.71 -1.75 -8.00
CA TYR A 158 -12.04 -2.26 -8.38
C TYR A 158 -13.13 -1.54 -7.61
N SER A 159 -14.34 -1.64 -8.11
CA SER A 159 -15.57 -1.22 -7.44
C SER A 159 -16.55 -2.39 -7.36
N CYS A 160 -17.42 -2.39 -6.35
CA CYS A 160 -18.53 -3.32 -6.24
C CYS A 160 -19.82 -2.72 -6.81
N LEU A 161 -20.91 -3.48 -6.87
CA LEU A 161 -22.23 -2.92 -7.17
C LEU A 161 -22.63 -1.86 -6.15
N VAL A 162 -22.39 -2.18 -4.89
CA VAL A 162 -22.62 -1.33 -3.73
C VAL A 162 -21.45 -1.49 -2.77
N SER A 163 -21.22 -0.52 -1.90
CA SER A 163 -20.22 -0.59 -0.81
C SER A 163 -20.90 -0.58 0.56
N SER A 164 -20.14 -0.83 1.62
CA SER A 164 -20.60 -0.68 3.00
C SER A 164 -19.74 0.33 3.71
N ASP A 165 -20.37 1.23 4.46
CA ASP A 165 -19.66 2.15 5.36
C ASP A 165 -19.20 1.46 6.65
N SER A 166 -18.55 2.22 7.54
CA SER A 166 -18.08 1.72 8.85
C SER A 166 -19.19 1.26 9.81
N ASN A 167 -20.43 1.64 9.52
CA ASN A 167 -21.60 1.22 10.31
C ASN A 167 -22.33 0.01 9.68
N GLY A 168 -21.79 -0.52 8.56
CA GLY A 168 -22.42 -1.60 7.81
C GLY A 168 -23.60 -1.15 6.94
N GLN A 169 -23.82 0.16 6.80
CA GLN A 169 -24.87 0.67 5.93
C GLN A 169 -24.41 0.58 4.47
N VAL A 170 -25.30 0.05 3.63
CA VAL A 170 -25.02 -0.09 2.19
C VAL A 170 -25.04 1.29 1.52
N GLN A 171 -24.00 1.59 0.76
CA GLN A 171 -23.81 2.84 0.06
C GLN A 171 -23.74 2.63 -1.46
N PRO A 172 -24.17 3.63 -2.26
CA PRO A 172 -24.10 3.55 -3.72
C PRO A 172 -22.64 3.45 -4.23
N GLU A 173 -22.41 2.54 -5.19
CA GLU A 173 -21.13 2.44 -5.89
C GLU A 173 -21.40 2.37 -7.42
N LEU A 174 -21.17 1.24 -8.11
CA LEU A 174 -21.56 1.13 -9.53
C LEU A 174 -23.07 1.17 -9.72
N ALA A 175 -23.84 0.63 -8.77
CA ALA A 175 -25.28 0.87 -8.70
C ALA A 175 -25.54 2.15 -7.90
N HIS A 176 -26.32 3.05 -8.49
CA HIS A 176 -26.72 4.30 -7.82
C HIS A 176 -27.97 4.11 -6.95
N HIS A 177 -28.75 3.05 -7.17
CA HIS A 177 -29.95 2.72 -6.45
C HIS A 177 -30.19 1.21 -6.47
N TRP A 178 -30.89 0.68 -5.46
CA TRP A 178 -31.32 -0.72 -5.37
C TRP A 178 -32.62 -0.83 -4.60
N HIS A 179 -33.29 -1.94 -4.82
CA HIS A 179 -34.54 -2.27 -4.15
C HIS A 179 -34.62 -3.78 -3.85
N TYR A 180 -35.11 -4.13 -2.69
CA TYR A 180 -35.46 -5.50 -2.30
C TYR A 180 -36.96 -5.66 -2.23
N ASP A 181 -37.49 -6.66 -2.93
CA ASP A 181 -38.88 -7.07 -2.82
C ASP A 181 -38.98 -8.31 -1.89
N PRO A 182 -39.51 -8.16 -0.69
CA PRO A 182 -39.62 -9.28 0.27
C PRO A 182 -40.68 -10.32 -0.11
N GLN A 183 -41.59 -10.02 -1.05
CA GLN A 183 -42.63 -10.96 -1.48
C GLN A 183 -42.07 -11.93 -2.56
N THR A 184 -41.25 -11.43 -3.45
CA THR A 184 -40.68 -12.22 -4.52
C THR A 184 -39.22 -12.61 -4.26
N TRP A 185 -38.61 -12.14 -3.15
CA TRP A 185 -37.21 -12.34 -2.77
C TRP A 185 -36.26 -11.87 -3.86
N GLN A 186 -36.59 -10.74 -4.45
CA GLN A 186 -35.90 -10.19 -5.62
C GLN A 186 -35.13 -8.95 -5.24
N TRP A 187 -33.83 -8.90 -5.59
CA TRP A 187 -33.02 -7.70 -5.54
C TRP A 187 -32.88 -7.11 -6.93
N THR A 188 -33.14 -5.81 -7.04
CA THR A 188 -32.96 -5.04 -8.27
C THR A 188 -31.91 -3.97 -8.02
N PHE A 189 -30.89 -3.90 -8.88
CA PHE A 189 -29.85 -2.88 -8.87
C PHE A 189 -29.89 -2.05 -10.15
N TYR A 190 -29.77 -0.72 -10.02
CA TYR A 190 -29.79 0.22 -11.12
C TYR A 190 -28.37 0.81 -11.28
N LEU A 191 -27.73 0.46 -12.40
CA LEU A 191 -26.36 0.86 -12.71
C LEU A 191 -26.29 2.33 -13.13
N ARG A 192 -25.16 2.98 -12.84
CA ARG A 192 -24.83 4.27 -13.39
C ARG A 192 -24.62 4.14 -14.91
N PRO A 193 -24.91 5.17 -15.71
CA PRO A 193 -24.56 5.18 -17.12
C PRO A 193 -23.03 5.30 -17.32
N GLU A 194 -22.58 4.95 -18.53
CA GLU A 194 -21.21 5.15 -19.00
C GLU A 194 -20.09 4.54 -18.13
N LEU A 195 -20.40 3.46 -17.39
CA LEU A 195 -19.41 2.74 -16.63
C LEU A 195 -18.43 2.01 -17.56
N THR A 196 -17.14 2.11 -17.26
CA THR A 196 -16.08 1.45 -18.02
C THR A 196 -15.05 0.82 -17.11
N PHE A 197 -14.45 -0.26 -17.59
CA PHE A 197 -13.21 -0.80 -17.04
C PHE A 197 -12.03 0.10 -17.43
N HIS A 198 -10.88 -0.10 -16.75
CA HIS A 198 -9.63 0.63 -17.03
C HIS A 198 -9.13 0.47 -18.47
N ASN A 199 -9.50 -0.61 -19.16
CA ASN A 199 -9.17 -0.86 -20.56
C ASN A 199 -10.19 -0.26 -21.55
N GLY A 200 -11.16 0.51 -21.05
CA GLY A 200 -12.21 1.16 -21.86
C GLY A 200 -13.40 0.26 -22.24
N ALA A 201 -13.40 -1.01 -21.86
CA ALA A 201 -14.56 -1.89 -22.10
C ALA A 201 -15.75 -1.43 -21.24
N ALA A 202 -16.95 -1.40 -21.82
CA ALA A 202 -18.15 -0.97 -21.11
C ALA A 202 -18.57 -1.97 -20.03
N ILE A 203 -19.15 -1.45 -18.94
CA ILE A 203 -19.77 -2.23 -17.86
C ILE A 203 -21.27 -1.99 -17.92
N ASP A 204 -22.01 -3.01 -18.27
CA ASP A 204 -23.47 -3.03 -18.33
C ASP A 204 -24.05 -4.16 -17.46
N ALA A 205 -25.36 -4.29 -17.46
CA ALA A 205 -26.05 -5.34 -16.72
C ALA A 205 -25.65 -6.75 -17.17
N ASN A 206 -25.37 -6.97 -18.47
CA ASN A 206 -24.93 -8.28 -18.96
C ASN A 206 -23.53 -8.65 -18.46
N THR A 207 -22.66 -7.66 -18.33
CA THR A 207 -21.33 -7.82 -17.70
C THR A 207 -21.47 -8.36 -16.27
N ILE A 208 -22.40 -7.79 -15.48
CA ILE A 208 -22.67 -8.22 -14.10
C ILE A 208 -23.27 -9.63 -14.07
N VAL A 209 -24.26 -9.93 -14.92
CA VAL A 209 -24.87 -11.27 -15.04
C VAL A 209 -23.79 -12.31 -15.35
N SER A 210 -22.96 -12.06 -16.34
CA SER A 210 -21.90 -12.98 -16.77
C SER A 210 -20.86 -13.20 -15.66
N LEU A 211 -20.49 -12.13 -14.94
CA LEU A 211 -19.55 -12.21 -13.83
C LEU A 211 -20.12 -13.07 -12.69
N PHE A 212 -21.32 -12.80 -12.21
CA PHE A 212 -21.91 -13.53 -11.09
C PHE A 212 -22.25 -14.98 -11.44
N ALA A 213 -22.68 -15.25 -12.68
CA ALA A 213 -22.84 -16.62 -13.17
C ALA A 213 -21.53 -17.42 -13.10
N LYS A 214 -20.41 -16.78 -13.47
CA LYS A 214 -19.10 -17.42 -13.37
C LYS A 214 -18.62 -17.54 -11.92
N LEU A 215 -18.81 -16.53 -11.08
CA LEU A 215 -18.47 -16.56 -9.64
C LEU A 215 -19.22 -17.71 -8.94
N SER A 216 -20.49 -17.91 -9.23
CA SER A 216 -21.30 -19.01 -8.65
C SER A 216 -20.75 -20.40 -9.00
N SER A 217 -19.96 -20.52 -10.04
CA SER A 217 -19.29 -21.78 -10.42
C SER A 217 -17.95 -22.00 -9.71
N LEU A 218 -17.41 -20.99 -9.01
CA LEU A 218 -16.16 -21.09 -8.28
C LEU A 218 -16.40 -21.69 -6.89
N GLU A 219 -15.64 -22.70 -6.50
CA GLU A 219 -15.74 -23.38 -5.19
C GLU A 219 -15.74 -22.40 -4.01
N THR A 220 -14.90 -21.35 -4.09
CA THR A 220 -14.77 -20.33 -3.04
C THR A 220 -15.98 -19.42 -2.87
N HIS A 221 -16.89 -19.37 -3.85
CA HIS A 221 -18.09 -18.51 -3.87
C HIS A 221 -19.39 -19.30 -3.88
N GLN A 222 -19.34 -20.58 -4.33
CA GLN A 222 -20.51 -21.41 -4.56
C GLN A 222 -21.44 -21.50 -3.35
N ALA A 223 -20.88 -21.72 -2.15
CA ALA A 223 -21.69 -21.86 -0.93
C ALA A 223 -22.48 -20.59 -0.57
N GLU A 224 -21.89 -19.41 -0.81
CA GLU A 224 -22.52 -18.13 -0.49
C GLU A 224 -23.53 -17.70 -1.55
N LEU A 225 -23.28 -18.02 -2.81
CA LEU A 225 -24.15 -17.66 -3.94
C LEU A 225 -25.18 -18.75 -4.29
N ALA A 226 -25.18 -19.91 -3.59
CA ALA A 226 -26.04 -21.06 -3.88
C ALA A 226 -27.54 -20.76 -3.83
N HIS A 227 -27.95 -19.73 -3.11
CA HIS A 227 -29.36 -19.33 -2.99
C HIS A 227 -29.82 -18.39 -4.13
N ILE A 228 -28.94 -18.00 -5.04
CA ILE A 228 -29.32 -17.28 -6.26
C ILE A 228 -29.87 -18.29 -7.26
N THR A 229 -31.12 -18.11 -7.65
CA THR A 229 -31.77 -19.00 -8.65
C THR A 229 -31.55 -18.52 -10.06
N ASP A 230 -31.52 -17.19 -10.26
CA ASP A 230 -31.40 -16.60 -11.59
C ASP A 230 -30.94 -15.15 -11.50
N ILE A 231 -30.23 -14.69 -12.51
CA ILE A 231 -29.77 -13.29 -12.63
C ILE A 231 -30.15 -12.79 -14.01
N LYS A 232 -30.86 -11.66 -14.07
CA LYS A 232 -31.36 -11.08 -15.34
C LYS A 232 -30.87 -9.67 -15.57
N ALA A 233 -30.69 -9.33 -16.85
CA ALA A 233 -30.43 -7.98 -17.33
C ALA A 233 -31.60 -7.47 -18.19
N PRO A 234 -32.72 -7.04 -17.60
CA PRO A 234 -33.88 -6.58 -18.39
C PRO A 234 -33.57 -5.37 -19.26
N THR A 235 -32.64 -4.55 -18.85
CA THR A 235 -32.08 -3.41 -19.61
C THR A 235 -30.58 -3.31 -19.36
N PRO A 236 -29.82 -2.57 -20.18
CA PRO A 236 -28.38 -2.41 -19.97
C PRO A 236 -28.00 -1.83 -18.59
N PHE A 237 -28.94 -1.15 -17.91
CA PHE A 237 -28.70 -0.49 -16.63
C PHE A 237 -29.45 -1.13 -15.46
N LYS A 238 -30.08 -2.28 -15.66
CA LYS A 238 -30.86 -2.95 -14.60
C LYS A 238 -30.45 -4.40 -14.46
N VAL A 239 -29.98 -4.76 -13.26
CA VAL A 239 -29.65 -6.14 -12.88
C VAL A 239 -30.65 -6.61 -11.83
N VAL A 240 -31.17 -7.82 -12.02
CA VAL A 240 -32.15 -8.44 -11.13
C VAL A 240 -31.63 -9.78 -10.67
N PHE A 241 -31.49 -9.94 -9.35
CA PHE A 241 -31.15 -11.21 -8.70
C PHE A 241 -32.41 -11.83 -8.11
N ASN A 242 -32.74 -13.05 -8.52
CA ASN A 242 -33.83 -13.85 -7.95
C ASN A 242 -33.24 -14.82 -6.93
N LEU A 243 -33.75 -14.82 -5.71
CA LEU A 243 -33.26 -15.67 -4.64
C LEU A 243 -34.22 -16.83 -4.36
N GLN A 244 -33.70 -17.93 -3.84
CA GLN A 244 -34.48 -19.11 -3.43
C GLN A 244 -35.13 -18.93 -2.05
N ARG A 245 -34.61 -18.03 -1.23
CA ARG A 245 -35.04 -17.73 0.13
C ARG A 245 -34.86 -16.25 0.42
N PRO A 246 -35.60 -15.71 1.42
CA PRO A 246 -35.40 -14.31 1.81
C PRO A 246 -33.97 -14.06 2.27
N ASP A 247 -33.34 -13.02 1.71
CA ASP A 247 -32.04 -12.54 2.16
C ASP A 247 -32.01 -11.00 2.05
N PRO A 248 -32.47 -10.30 3.10
CA PRO A 248 -32.40 -8.84 3.16
C PRO A 248 -30.96 -8.32 3.31
N GLY A 249 -30.00 -9.20 3.67
CA GLY A 249 -28.59 -8.86 3.80
C GLY A 249 -27.77 -9.00 2.53
N PHE A 250 -28.35 -9.49 1.43
CA PHE A 250 -27.64 -9.79 0.18
C PHE A 250 -26.82 -8.61 -0.35
N ALA A 251 -27.39 -7.38 -0.35
CA ALA A 251 -26.66 -6.19 -0.79
C ALA A 251 -25.39 -5.94 0.04
N GLY A 252 -25.47 -6.12 1.37
CA GLY A 252 -24.32 -6.06 2.26
C GLY A 252 -23.28 -7.16 1.97
N MET A 253 -23.72 -8.37 1.64
CA MET A 253 -22.82 -9.47 1.27
C MET A 253 -22.04 -9.14 0.00
N ILE A 254 -22.71 -8.69 -1.08
CA ILE A 254 -22.05 -8.39 -2.37
C ILE A 254 -21.26 -7.07 -2.38
N SER A 255 -21.33 -6.28 -1.28
CA SER A 255 -20.41 -5.14 -1.06
C SER A 255 -19.00 -5.58 -0.70
N GLY A 256 -18.82 -6.89 -0.39
CA GLY A 256 -17.52 -7.47 -0.07
C GLY A 256 -16.57 -7.44 -1.26
N VAL A 257 -15.29 -7.15 -1.00
CA VAL A 257 -14.23 -7.02 -2.02
C VAL A 257 -14.15 -8.22 -2.97
N LYS A 258 -14.45 -9.43 -2.50
CA LYS A 258 -14.44 -10.65 -3.32
C LYS A 258 -15.51 -10.66 -4.43
N TYR A 259 -16.52 -9.79 -4.33
CA TYR A 259 -17.56 -9.59 -5.35
C TYR A 259 -17.34 -8.34 -6.20
N ALA A 260 -16.17 -7.74 -6.10
CA ALA A 260 -15.84 -6.56 -6.91
C ALA A 260 -15.91 -6.87 -8.41
N ILE A 261 -16.37 -5.89 -9.17
CA ILE A 261 -16.66 -6.05 -10.59
C ILE A 261 -15.35 -6.07 -11.39
N GLN A 262 -15.17 -7.17 -12.13
CA GLN A 262 -13.97 -7.46 -12.92
C GLN A 262 -14.36 -8.12 -14.26
N PRO A 263 -13.53 -8.04 -15.29
CA PRO A 263 -13.74 -8.80 -16.50
C PRO A 263 -13.81 -10.31 -16.22
N VAL A 264 -14.77 -11.01 -16.80
CA VAL A 264 -14.95 -12.46 -16.60
C VAL A 264 -13.70 -13.25 -16.96
N SER A 265 -12.92 -12.79 -17.94
CA SER A 265 -11.65 -13.41 -18.33
C SER A 265 -10.64 -13.51 -17.18
N GLN A 266 -10.68 -12.59 -16.20
CA GLN A 266 -9.79 -12.65 -15.05
C GLN A 266 -10.10 -13.82 -14.10
N LEU A 267 -11.32 -14.34 -14.09
CA LEU A 267 -11.71 -15.50 -13.28
C LEU A 267 -11.06 -16.81 -13.72
N ASN A 268 -10.41 -16.84 -14.87
CA ASN A 268 -9.67 -18.01 -15.35
C ASN A 268 -8.32 -18.19 -14.63
N TYR A 269 -7.88 -17.18 -13.90
CA TYR A 269 -6.65 -17.25 -13.10
C TYR A 269 -6.99 -17.80 -11.72
N SER A 270 -6.79 -19.09 -11.51
CA SER A 270 -7.11 -19.79 -10.25
C SER A 270 -5.94 -19.87 -9.28
N GLN A 271 -4.70 -19.76 -9.77
CA GLN A 271 -3.48 -19.84 -8.97
C GLN A 271 -2.38 -18.94 -9.57
N PHE A 272 -1.55 -18.38 -8.71
CA PHE A 272 -0.34 -17.67 -9.12
C PHE A 272 0.75 -18.67 -9.48
N HIS A 273 1.10 -18.74 -10.75
CA HIS A 273 2.30 -19.45 -11.20
C HIS A 273 3.39 -18.41 -11.37
N GLY A 274 4.43 -18.49 -10.56
CA GLY A 274 5.52 -17.50 -10.51
C GLY A 274 6.03 -17.13 -11.90
N GLY A 275 6.14 -15.82 -12.16
CA GLY A 275 6.63 -15.25 -13.42
C GLY A 275 5.56 -14.93 -14.47
N GLN A 276 4.30 -15.28 -14.28
CA GLN A 276 3.22 -14.89 -15.19
C GLN A 276 2.67 -13.51 -14.83
N ILE A 277 2.77 -12.55 -15.76
CA ILE A 277 2.13 -11.25 -15.62
C ILE A 277 0.61 -11.44 -15.83
N ILE A 278 -0.16 -11.34 -14.74
CA ILE A 278 -1.62 -11.36 -14.81
C ILE A 278 -2.11 -9.93 -15.07
N PRO A 279 -2.84 -9.69 -16.16
CA PRO A 279 -3.41 -8.37 -16.40
C PRO A 279 -4.45 -8.05 -15.32
N VAL A 280 -4.26 -6.95 -14.61
CA VAL A 280 -5.16 -6.44 -13.58
C VAL A 280 -5.99 -5.31 -14.19
N VAL A 281 -7.25 -5.59 -14.48
CA VAL A 281 -8.20 -4.65 -15.08
C VAL A 281 -9.38 -4.50 -14.13
N GLY A 282 -9.52 -3.33 -13.54
CA GLY A 282 -10.64 -2.97 -12.66
C GLY A 282 -11.47 -1.82 -13.21
N CYS A 283 -12.26 -1.22 -12.33
CA CYS A 283 -13.12 -0.06 -12.62
C CYS A 283 -13.11 0.94 -11.45
N GLY A 284 -12.17 0.80 -10.53
CA GLY A 284 -11.99 1.66 -9.37
C GLY A 284 -11.21 2.94 -9.69
N PRO A 285 -10.91 3.75 -8.65
CA PRO A 285 -10.27 5.07 -8.82
C PRO A 285 -8.82 5.01 -9.33
N PHE A 286 -8.14 3.84 -9.28
CA PHE A 286 -6.77 3.68 -9.76
C PHE A 286 -6.63 2.50 -10.73
N GLU A 287 -5.94 2.73 -11.84
CA GLU A 287 -5.52 1.71 -12.80
C GLU A 287 -4.12 1.18 -12.46
N VAL A 288 -3.88 -0.10 -12.67
CA VAL A 288 -2.55 -0.72 -12.52
C VAL A 288 -1.75 -0.48 -13.79
N GLN A 289 -0.63 0.26 -13.68
CA GLN A 289 0.30 0.49 -14.79
C GLN A 289 1.42 -0.56 -14.83
N GLU A 290 1.85 -1.03 -13.67
CA GLU A 290 2.93 -1.99 -13.54
C GLU A 290 2.71 -2.83 -12.28
N HIS A 291 2.85 -4.15 -12.39
CA HIS A 291 2.77 -5.09 -11.28
C HIS A 291 3.83 -6.16 -11.50
N THR A 292 4.96 -6.04 -10.79
CA THR A 292 6.09 -6.96 -10.82
C THR A 292 6.39 -7.44 -9.40
N ASP A 293 7.29 -8.39 -9.25
CA ASP A 293 7.72 -8.88 -7.93
C ASP A 293 8.33 -7.79 -7.05
N SER A 294 8.92 -6.76 -7.68
CA SER A 294 9.63 -5.67 -6.97
C SER A 294 8.85 -4.37 -6.90
N LYS A 295 7.82 -4.18 -7.75
CA LYS A 295 7.17 -2.88 -7.89
C LYS A 295 5.72 -2.98 -8.31
N LEU A 296 4.86 -2.23 -7.63
CA LEU A 296 3.48 -1.95 -8.03
C LEU A 296 3.34 -0.46 -8.32
N LYS A 297 2.81 -0.13 -9.50
CA LYS A 297 2.57 1.26 -9.90
C LYS A 297 1.11 1.46 -10.29
N LEU A 298 0.47 2.38 -9.60
CA LEU A 298 -0.91 2.76 -9.79
C LEU A 298 -0.99 4.18 -10.34
N LYS A 299 -1.99 4.44 -11.16
CA LYS A 299 -2.30 5.78 -11.69
C LYS A 299 -3.79 6.06 -11.52
N ALA A 300 -4.15 7.30 -11.19
CA ALA A 300 -5.53 7.70 -11.10
C ALA A 300 -6.26 7.50 -12.42
N PHE A 301 -7.43 6.86 -12.35
CA PHE A 301 -8.28 6.61 -13.50
C PHE A 301 -9.13 7.85 -13.80
N ASN A 302 -8.94 8.43 -14.97
CA ASN A 302 -9.61 9.70 -15.34
C ASN A 302 -11.10 9.53 -15.62
N GLN A 303 -11.52 8.33 -16.05
CA GLN A 303 -12.93 8.02 -16.36
C GLN A 303 -13.64 7.33 -15.19
N PHE A 304 -13.08 7.40 -13.98
CA PHE A 304 -13.75 6.90 -12.80
C PHE A 304 -15.10 7.59 -12.61
N TYR A 305 -16.15 6.82 -12.37
CA TYR A 305 -17.54 7.32 -12.24
C TYR A 305 -17.75 8.27 -11.05
N GLY A 306 -16.87 8.24 -10.05
CA GLY A 306 -16.88 9.12 -8.89
C GLY A 306 -15.90 10.28 -9.05
N CYS A 307 -15.48 10.86 -7.92
CA CYS A 307 -14.46 11.89 -7.93
C CYS A 307 -13.09 11.28 -8.28
N ARG A 308 -12.43 11.85 -9.29
CA ARG A 308 -11.04 11.48 -9.60
C ARG A 308 -10.16 11.68 -8.38
N ALA A 309 -9.30 10.71 -8.09
CA ALA A 309 -8.35 10.82 -6.99
C ALA A 309 -7.41 12.03 -7.18
N LEU A 310 -7.16 12.77 -6.10
CA LEU A 310 -6.19 13.87 -6.09
C LEU A 310 -4.75 13.36 -6.24
N THR A 311 -4.46 12.18 -5.70
CA THR A 311 -3.20 11.48 -5.94
C THR A 311 -3.17 10.99 -7.38
N ASP A 312 -2.21 11.47 -8.17
CA ASP A 312 -2.07 11.09 -9.58
C ASP A 312 -1.43 9.72 -9.74
N ARG A 313 -0.41 9.43 -8.95
CA ARG A 313 0.34 8.16 -9.01
C ARG A 313 0.72 7.66 -7.62
N VAL A 314 0.69 6.35 -7.49
CA VAL A 314 1.24 5.65 -6.32
C VAL A 314 2.25 4.62 -6.83
N THR A 315 3.46 4.65 -6.28
CA THR A 315 4.49 3.64 -6.57
C THR A 315 4.84 2.94 -5.26
N ILE A 316 4.67 1.63 -5.21
CA ILE A 316 4.98 0.82 -4.05
C ILE A 316 6.14 -0.10 -4.43
N TRP A 317 7.26 0.02 -3.71
CA TRP A 317 8.43 -0.81 -3.91
C TRP A 317 8.48 -1.93 -2.87
N ARG A 318 8.70 -3.14 -3.32
CA ARG A 318 9.05 -4.24 -2.42
C ARG A 318 10.48 -4.07 -1.97
N VAL A 319 10.69 -4.02 -0.66
CA VAL A 319 12.00 -3.92 -0.02
C VAL A 319 12.12 -5.05 0.98
N ASP A 320 13.07 -5.93 0.76
CA ASP A 320 13.37 -7.03 1.66
C ASP A 320 14.16 -6.50 2.87
N GLU A 321 13.50 -6.37 4.01
CA GLU A 321 14.11 -5.82 5.23
C GLU A 321 15.15 -6.75 5.86
N GLU A 322 15.07 -8.07 5.64
CA GLU A 322 16.06 -9.00 6.14
C GLU A 322 17.44 -8.75 5.54
N ARG A 323 17.46 -8.27 4.29
CA ARG A 323 18.70 -7.87 3.61
C ARG A 323 19.26 -6.52 4.07
N LEU A 324 18.44 -5.70 4.72
CA LEU A 324 18.84 -4.34 5.08
C LEU A 324 19.56 -4.26 6.43
N ASN A 325 19.53 -5.30 7.27
CA ASN A 325 20.13 -5.35 8.63
C ASN A 325 19.95 -4.05 9.43
N THR A 326 18.86 -3.33 9.20
CA THR A 326 18.57 -2.05 9.85
C THR A 326 17.38 -2.25 10.77
N PRO A 327 17.49 -2.03 12.08
CA PRO A 327 16.34 -2.01 12.97
C PRO A 327 15.34 -0.95 12.49
N LEU A 328 14.05 -1.23 12.61
CA LEU A 328 12.92 -0.35 12.26
C LEU A 328 12.89 0.97 13.04
N ILE A 329 13.81 1.14 13.98
CA ILE A 329 13.94 2.31 14.86
C ILE A 329 15.26 3.00 14.51
N GLU A 330 15.28 3.81 13.47
CA GLU A 330 16.24 4.90 13.44
C GLU A 330 15.64 6.11 14.12
N THR A 331 16.16 6.33 15.30
CA THR A 331 16.04 7.54 16.10
C THR A 331 16.22 8.80 15.25
N ASN A 332 15.29 9.72 15.48
CA ASN A 332 15.31 11.12 15.19
C ASN A 332 16.72 11.71 15.06
N GLN A 333 17.09 12.10 13.84
CA GLN A 333 17.94 13.27 13.68
C GLN A 333 17.09 14.40 13.08
N PRO A 334 17.02 15.55 13.75
CA PRO A 334 16.25 16.70 13.29
C PRO A 334 17.07 17.50 12.28
N GLU A 335 17.33 16.97 11.10
CA GLU A 335 17.95 17.75 10.04
C GLU A 335 17.38 17.33 8.68
N ALA A 336 16.42 18.07 8.24
CA ALA A 336 16.27 18.69 6.93
C ALA A 336 14.84 19.16 6.73
N LYS A 337 14.66 20.46 6.71
CA LYS A 337 13.44 21.16 6.28
C LYS A 337 13.23 20.95 4.76
N THR A 338 12.88 19.76 4.39
CA THR A 338 12.19 19.45 3.14
C THR A 338 10.98 18.64 3.53
N ALA A 339 9.81 19.15 3.18
CA ALA A 339 8.52 18.58 3.51
C ALA A 339 8.34 17.22 2.81
N SER A 340 9.04 16.20 3.27
CA SER A 340 8.73 14.80 2.98
C SER A 340 7.94 14.27 4.16
N CYS A 341 6.64 14.05 3.96
CA CYS A 341 5.82 13.35 4.93
C CYS A 341 6.31 11.91 5.02
N HIS A 342 7.04 11.58 6.06
CA HIS A 342 7.38 10.21 6.39
C HIS A 342 6.23 9.64 7.21
N HIS A 343 5.56 8.61 6.66
CA HIS A 343 4.56 7.86 7.41
C HIS A 343 5.20 6.58 7.93
N GLN A 344 5.23 6.44 9.25
CA GLN A 344 5.62 5.21 9.90
C GLN A 344 4.37 4.62 10.54
N VAL A 345 4.02 3.39 10.17
CA VAL A 345 2.97 2.62 10.83
C VAL A 345 3.62 1.74 11.89
N SER A 346 3.31 1.97 13.14
CA SER A 346 3.74 1.14 14.26
C SER A 346 2.54 0.42 14.87
N VAL A 347 2.67 -0.89 15.07
CA VAL A 347 1.68 -1.76 15.72
C VAL A 347 2.14 -2.08 17.14
N THR A 348 2.72 -1.16 17.86
CA THR A 348 3.17 -1.43 19.21
C THR A 348 2.71 -0.34 20.16
N GLY A 349 2.15 -0.74 21.29
CA GLY A 349 1.85 0.13 22.42
C GLY A 349 3.06 0.69 23.15
N ILE A 350 4.23 0.73 22.53
CA ILE A 350 5.41 1.34 23.12
C ILE A 350 5.26 2.84 22.95
N SER A 351 4.88 3.50 24.04
CA SER A 351 4.83 4.94 24.17
C SER A 351 6.25 5.52 24.11
N HIS A 352 6.74 5.81 22.92
CA HIS A 352 7.78 6.83 22.80
C HIS A 352 7.13 8.19 23.02
N PRO A 353 7.78 9.11 23.76
CA PRO A 353 7.26 10.44 23.99
C PRO A 353 7.43 11.28 22.71
N LEU A 354 6.64 10.97 21.69
CA LEU A 354 6.45 11.86 20.56
C LEU A 354 5.49 12.96 20.97
N SER A 355 5.75 14.19 20.54
CA SER A 355 4.83 15.29 20.81
C SER A 355 3.44 14.95 20.27
N SER A 356 2.38 15.28 21.00
CA SER A 356 0.98 14.98 20.64
C SER A 356 0.56 15.47 19.25
N SER A 357 1.30 16.44 18.67
CA SER A 357 1.09 16.99 17.33
C SER A 357 1.62 16.10 16.18
N GLN A 358 2.44 15.09 16.50
CA GLN A 358 3.08 14.21 15.52
C GLN A 358 2.50 12.80 15.52
N HIS A 359 1.54 12.54 16.39
CA HIS A 359 0.99 11.21 16.59
C HIS A 359 -0.53 11.21 16.38
N GLN A 360 -1.00 10.41 15.45
CA GLN A 360 -2.42 10.07 15.31
C GLN A 360 -2.61 8.58 15.55
N SER A 361 -3.54 8.21 16.39
CA SER A 361 -3.96 6.85 16.63
C SER A 361 -5.41 6.67 16.22
N ARG A 362 -5.71 5.54 15.62
CA ARG A 362 -7.08 5.10 15.41
C ARG A 362 -7.24 3.66 15.87
N VAL A 363 -8.44 3.31 16.26
CA VAL A 363 -8.80 1.92 16.51
C VAL A 363 -8.88 1.22 15.16
N GLU A 364 -8.19 0.09 15.03
CA GLU A 364 -8.30 -0.76 13.85
C GLU A 364 -9.64 -1.53 13.90
N ASP A 365 -10.33 -1.63 12.75
CA ASP A 365 -11.55 -2.44 12.60
C ASP A 365 -11.21 -3.94 12.47
N GLY A 366 -10.25 -4.39 13.26
CA GLY A 366 -9.76 -5.76 13.32
C GLY A 366 -10.11 -6.41 14.66
N CYS A 367 -10.13 -7.72 14.68
CA CYS A 367 -10.31 -8.48 15.90
C CYS A 367 -9.45 -9.74 15.90
N LEU A 368 -8.97 -10.12 17.08
CA LEU A 368 -8.45 -11.45 17.33
C LEU A 368 -9.62 -12.34 17.74
N MET A 369 -9.76 -13.51 17.15
CA MET A 369 -10.81 -14.45 17.48
C MET A 369 -10.26 -15.86 17.64
N VAL A 370 -10.78 -16.61 18.58
CA VAL A 370 -10.51 -18.03 18.73
C VAL A 370 -11.63 -18.81 18.07
N LEU A 371 -11.29 -19.66 17.11
CA LEU A 371 -12.24 -20.52 16.40
C LEU A 371 -11.97 -21.97 16.76
N PHE A 372 -13.01 -22.67 17.17
CA PHE A 372 -12.94 -24.12 17.39
C PHE A 372 -13.30 -24.86 16.10
N ASN A 373 -12.38 -25.69 15.60
CA ASN A 373 -12.63 -26.49 14.40
C ASN A 373 -13.59 -27.65 14.70
N GLN A 374 -14.84 -27.48 14.29
CA GLN A 374 -15.90 -28.48 14.46
C GLN A 374 -15.80 -29.65 13.43
N GLN A 375 -14.96 -29.51 12.40
CA GLN A 375 -14.75 -30.52 11.36
C GLN A 375 -13.44 -31.28 11.55
N ALA A 376 -12.75 -31.11 12.67
CA ALA A 376 -11.56 -31.89 12.99
C ALA A 376 -11.89 -33.36 13.17
N GLN A 377 -10.92 -34.26 12.99
CA GLN A 377 -11.12 -35.72 13.23
C GLN A 377 -11.56 -36.03 14.67
N ALA A 378 -11.14 -35.18 15.64
CA ALA A 378 -11.60 -35.20 17.02
C ALA A 378 -12.07 -33.77 17.41
N PRO A 379 -13.28 -33.37 17.07
CA PRO A 379 -13.79 -32.07 17.42
C PRO A 379 -13.97 -31.97 18.92
N LEU A 380 -13.77 -30.78 19.48
CA LEU A 380 -14.07 -30.52 20.89
C LEU A 380 -15.55 -30.78 21.18
N THR A 381 -15.80 -31.45 22.27
CA THR A 381 -17.19 -31.54 22.80
C THR A 381 -17.68 -30.15 23.23
N GLN A 382 -18.97 -29.98 23.31
CA GLN A 382 -19.56 -28.70 23.73
C GLN A 382 -19.07 -28.28 25.13
N ALA A 383 -18.90 -29.24 26.05
CA ALA A 383 -18.40 -28.99 27.40
C ALA A 383 -16.92 -28.54 27.38
N GLN A 384 -16.10 -29.17 26.55
CA GLN A 384 -14.68 -28.77 26.37
C GLN A 384 -14.56 -27.38 25.71
N ALA A 385 -15.38 -27.09 24.68
CA ALA A 385 -15.40 -25.78 24.06
C ALA A 385 -15.85 -24.68 25.03
N HIS A 386 -16.84 -24.98 25.89
CA HIS A 386 -17.27 -24.07 26.94
C HIS A 386 -16.19 -23.81 27.99
N LEU A 387 -15.53 -24.85 28.49
CA LEU A 387 -14.44 -24.73 29.44
C LEU A 387 -13.30 -23.89 28.85
N LEU A 388 -12.92 -24.16 27.60
CA LEU A 388 -11.87 -23.36 26.93
C LEU A 388 -12.30 -21.91 26.73
N SER A 389 -13.57 -21.62 26.45
CA SER A 389 -14.04 -20.24 26.29
C SER A 389 -14.05 -19.46 27.62
N GLU A 390 -14.23 -20.15 28.76
CA GLU A 390 -14.09 -19.56 30.09
C GLU A 390 -12.62 -19.25 30.43
N ILE A 391 -11.71 -20.16 30.11
CA ILE A 391 -10.25 -19.99 30.35
C ILE A 391 -9.68 -18.93 29.42
N LEU A 392 -10.04 -18.97 28.14
CA LEU A 392 -9.57 -18.07 27.10
C LEU A 392 -10.49 -16.83 26.98
N ASN A 393 -10.94 -16.27 28.10
CA ASN A 393 -11.74 -15.05 28.06
C ASN A 393 -10.86 -13.85 27.65
N PRO A 394 -11.46 -12.78 27.06
CA PRO A 394 -10.72 -11.64 26.54
C PRO A 394 -9.84 -10.96 27.57
N THR A 395 -10.30 -10.85 28.81
CA THR A 395 -9.58 -10.19 29.91
C THR A 395 -8.32 -10.97 30.30
N SER A 396 -8.43 -12.31 30.44
CA SER A 396 -7.27 -13.14 30.76
C SER A 396 -6.22 -13.14 29.65
N ILE A 397 -6.66 -13.12 28.38
CA ILE A 397 -5.75 -13.02 27.23
C ILE A 397 -5.05 -11.66 27.21
N GLU A 398 -5.77 -10.57 27.49
CA GLU A 398 -5.22 -9.22 27.56
C GLU A 398 -4.18 -9.10 28.68
N GLU A 399 -4.49 -9.63 29.86
CA GLU A 399 -3.57 -9.64 31.00
C GLU A 399 -2.29 -10.41 30.70
N ASP A 400 -2.40 -11.60 30.10
CA ASP A 400 -1.25 -12.43 29.73
C ASP A 400 -0.38 -11.75 28.65
N MET A 401 -1.01 -11.19 27.63
CA MET A 401 -0.32 -10.42 26.58
C MET A 401 0.41 -9.21 27.13
N ASN A 402 -0.18 -8.48 28.09
CA ASN A 402 0.43 -7.36 28.76
C ASN A 402 1.63 -7.78 29.60
N GLN A 403 1.51 -8.89 30.37
CA GLN A 403 2.61 -9.44 31.18
C GLN A 403 3.82 -9.86 30.33
N HIS A 404 3.61 -10.37 29.13
CA HIS A 404 4.66 -10.79 28.21
C HIS A 404 5.17 -9.68 27.28
N GLY A 405 4.77 -8.43 27.48
CA GLY A 405 5.19 -7.30 26.65
C GLY A 405 4.64 -7.32 25.22
N MET A 406 3.64 -8.16 24.97
CA MET A 406 2.92 -8.26 23.70
C MET A 406 1.67 -7.35 23.71
N ALA A 407 1.79 -6.15 24.28
CA ALA A 407 0.69 -5.19 24.33
C ALA A 407 0.38 -4.69 22.91
N PHE A 408 -0.60 -5.30 22.28
CA PHE A 408 -1.11 -4.88 20.96
C PHE A 408 -2.10 -3.70 21.06
N GLY A 409 -2.05 -2.92 22.12
CA GLY A 409 -2.96 -1.79 22.30
C GLY A 409 -4.44 -2.19 22.23
N VAL A 410 -4.80 -3.28 22.89
CA VAL A 410 -6.18 -3.74 23.00
C VAL A 410 -6.99 -2.68 23.75
N GLU A 411 -8.04 -2.14 23.16
CA GLU A 411 -8.86 -1.10 23.80
C GLU A 411 -9.94 -1.66 24.69
N GLN A 412 -10.63 -2.70 24.21
CA GLN A 412 -11.72 -3.32 24.96
C GLN A 412 -11.93 -4.78 24.52
N PRO A 413 -12.17 -5.69 25.47
CA PRO A 413 -12.67 -7.02 25.17
C PRO A 413 -14.11 -6.92 24.62
N ALA A 414 -14.39 -7.62 23.53
CA ALA A 414 -15.71 -7.69 22.95
C ALA A 414 -16.25 -9.12 23.02
N ILE A 415 -17.43 -9.30 23.62
CA ILE A 415 -18.06 -10.62 23.76
C ILE A 415 -18.85 -11.00 22.50
N TYR A 416 -19.30 -10.02 21.72
CA TYR A 416 -20.05 -10.24 20.50
C TYR A 416 -19.54 -9.35 19.36
N PHE A 417 -19.40 -9.96 18.19
CA PHE A 417 -19.18 -9.26 16.93
C PHE A 417 -20.28 -9.65 15.96
N LEU A 418 -21.16 -8.72 15.66
CA LEU A 418 -22.10 -8.82 14.55
C LEU A 418 -21.61 -7.87 13.45
N CYS A 419 -21.40 -8.39 12.25
CA CYS A 419 -21.00 -7.59 11.10
C CYS A 419 -22.04 -6.49 10.87
N GLY A 420 -21.61 -5.21 10.95
CA GLY A 420 -22.49 -4.06 10.82
C GLY A 420 -23.19 -3.60 12.11
N ALA A 421 -22.99 -4.27 13.23
CA ALA A 421 -23.53 -3.81 14.52
C ALA A 421 -22.52 -2.92 15.24
N ARG A 422 -22.99 -1.78 15.78
CA ARG A 422 -22.23 -1.02 16.77
C ARG A 422 -22.01 -1.89 18.00
N TYR A 423 -20.85 -1.75 18.63
CA TYR A 423 -20.60 -2.41 19.92
C TYR A 423 -21.71 -2.09 20.90
N LEU A 424 -22.44 -3.12 21.27
CA LEU A 424 -23.34 -3.02 22.41
C LEU A 424 -22.49 -3.20 23.68
N ASN A 425 -22.14 -2.12 24.34
CA ASN A 425 -21.76 -2.12 25.72
C ASN A 425 -23.05 -1.90 26.56
N PRO A 426 -23.33 -2.66 27.56
CA PRO A 426 -22.50 -3.44 28.47
C PRO A 426 -22.65 -4.96 28.32
N PRO A 427 -21.89 -5.79 29.06
CA PRO A 427 -22.06 -7.23 29.02
C PRO A 427 -23.49 -7.58 29.39
N LEU A 428 -24.22 -8.15 28.45
CA LEU A 428 -25.52 -8.76 28.76
C LEU A 428 -25.29 -9.85 29.82
N GLN A 429 -25.89 -9.70 30.98
CA GLN A 429 -25.90 -10.77 31.99
C GLN A 429 -26.35 -12.05 31.32
N MET A 430 -25.62 -13.13 31.52
CA MET A 430 -25.81 -14.45 30.87
C MET A 430 -27.16 -15.13 31.11
N SER A 431 -28.06 -14.51 31.87
CA SER A 431 -29.35 -15.09 32.27
C SER A 431 -30.45 -15.13 31.20
N HIS A 432 -30.20 -14.63 29.97
CA HIS A 432 -31.24 -14.48 28.95
C HIS A 432 -30.96 -15.14 27.61
N TYR A 433 -30.13 -16.19 27.58
CA TYR A 433 -29.92 -16.96 26.34
C TYR A 433 -31.00 -18.01 26.13
N PRO A 434 -31.61 -18.07 24.94
CA PRO A 434 -32.44 -19.23 24.58
C PRO A 434 -31.52 -20.46 24.48
N GLN A 435 -31.86 -21.52 25.21
CA GLN A 435 -31.08 -22.74 25.38
C GLN A 435 -30.85 -23.56 24.09
N ASN A 436 -31.34 -23.13 22.92
CA ASN A 436 -31.37 -23.91 21.68
C ASN A 436 -30.65 -23.31 20.49
N LEU A 437 -29.78 -22.30 20.66
CA LEU A 437 -28.89 -21.85 19.59
C LEU A 437 -27.54 -22.55 19.71
N PRO A 438 -26.99 -23.10 18.61
CA PRO A 438 -25.63 -23.61 18.62
C PRO A 438 -24.70 -22.43 18.90
N LEU A 439 -24.15 -22.40 20.11
CA LEU A 439 -23.24 -21.35 20.58
C LEU A 439 -21.97 -21.37 19.72
N ARG A 440 -21.91 -20.46 18.77
CA ARG A 440 -20.63 -20.08 18.11
C ARG A 440 -20.00 -19.00 18.98
N TYR A 441 -19.13 -19.42 19.89
CA TYR A 441 -18.36 -18.47 20.69
C TYR A 441 -17.27 -17.87 19.83
N THR A 442 -17.36 -16.59 19.53
CA THR A 442 -16.29 -15.77 18.99
C THR A 442 -15.85 -14.80 20.08
N THR A 443 -14.69 -15.00 20.60
CA THR A 443 -14.05 -14.05 21.52
C THR A 443 -13.23 -13.07 20.67
N THR A 444 -13.53 -11.78 20.77
CA THR A 444 -12.97 -10.76 19.88
C THR A 444 -12.21 -9.73 20.68
N LEU A 445 -10.96 -9.51 20.33
CA LEU A 445 -10.11 -8.45 20.87
C LEU A 445 -9.90 -7.37 19.81
N ARG A 446 -9.97 -6.11 20.19
CA ARG A 446 -9.79 -4.96 19.31
C ARG A 446 -8.38 -4.37 19.47
N CYS A 447 -7.63 -4.26 18.39
CA CYS A 447 -6.28 -3.69 18.41
C CYS A 447 -6.26 -2.23 17.98
N LYS A 448 -5.43 -1.42 18.63
CA LYS A 448 -5.09 -0.06 18.19
C LYS A 448 -3.93 -0.11 17.20
N SER A 449 -4.07 0.55 16.06
CA SER A 449 -2.94 0.88 15.20
C SER A 449 -2.58 2.37 15.34
N ALA A 450 -1.32 2.66 15.51
CA ALA A 450 -0.83 4.04 15.47
C ALA A 450 -0.38 4.39 14.05
N LEU A 451 -0.99 5.41 13.47
CA LEU A 451 -0.57 6.00 12.21
C LEU A 451 0.13 7.32 12.53
N ASN A 452 1.39 7.43 12.22
CA ASN A 452 2.10 8.71 12.25
C ASN A 452 1.96 9.39 10.89
N PRO A 453 1.53 10.67 10.85
CA PRO A 453 1.41 11.44 9.62
C PRO A 453 2.77 11.78 8.97
#